data_bb2c63801bb65b4e59ba3b4423d8423a
#
_entry.id   bb2c63801bb65b4e59ba3b4423d8423a
#
_cell.length_a   1.000
_cell.length_b   1.000
_cell.length_c   1.000
_cell.angle_alpha   90.00
_cell.angle_beta   90.00
_cell.angle_gamma   90.00
#
_symmetry.space_group_name_H-M   'P 1'
#
loop_
_entity.id
_entity.type
_entity.pdbx_description
1 polymer ?
#
loop_
_entity_poly.entity_id
_entity_poly.type
_entity_poly.pdbx_seq_one_letter_code
_entity_poly.pdbx_strand_id
1 'polypeptide(L)'
;MSLRMEKVNNEIKKRLMEIIQQEVDDPHLGLVSIVRVDTTSDLRQARVFFSVLGSDVSRIEDILNGMKTFIRMSLGKKVRLKILPQLEFIPDDSIKYSVEIYKKIEEVRSEERNERDNKSNRSKQ
;
A
#
# COMPACT_ATOMS: atom_id res chain seq x y z
N MET A 1 8.76 -16.16 8.15
CA MET A 1 8.01 -16.56 6.94
C MET A 1 8.85 -17.50 6.11
N SER A 2 8.29 -18.56 5.58
CA SER A 2 9.03 -19.49 4.75
C SER A 2 9.28 -18.90 3.35
N LEU A 3 10.33 -19.35 2.69
CA LEU A 3 10.63 -18.93 1.32
C LEU A 3 9.47 -19.25 0.37
N ARG A 4 8.78 -20.37 0.61
CA ARG A 4 7.62 -20.78 -0.17
C ARG A 4 6.48 -19.75 -0.05
N MET A 5 6.19 -19.30 1.16
CA MET A 5 5.15 -18.30 1.40
C MET A 5 5.51 -16.95 0.79
N GLU A 6 6.78 -16.60 0.85
CA GLU A 6 7.28 -15.38 0.23
C GLU A 6 7.06 -15.40 -1.28
N LYS A 7 7.34 -16.53 -1.94
CA LYS A 7 7.09 -16.70 -3.37
C LYS A 7 5.61 -16.62 -3.71
N VAL A 8 4.75 -17.24 -2.89
CA VAL A 8 3.29 -17.18 -3.07
C VAL A 8 2.82 -15.74 -2.97
N ASN A 9 3.24 -15.03 -1.93
CA ASN A 9 2.83 -13.65 -1.72
C ASN A 9 3.28 -12.74 -2.87
N ASN A 10 4.49 -12.91 -3.35
CA ASN A 10 5.02 -12.12 -4.46
C ASN A 10 4.29 -12.42 -5.78
N GLU A 11 3.95 -13.66 -6.04
CA GLU A 11 3.18 -14.03 -7.23
C GLU A 11 1.77 -13.45 -7.18
N ILE A 12 1.10 -13.56 -6.04
CA ILE A 12 -0.23 -12.96 -5.85
C ILE A 12 -0.16 -11.44 -6.05
N LYS A 13 0.82 -10.79 -5.43
CA LYS A 13 1.02 -9.35 -5.58
C LYS A 13 1.15 -8.94 -7.04
N LYS A 14 1.99 -9.63 -7.78
CA LYS A 14 2.24 -9.34 -9.20
C LYS A 14 0.96 -9.47 -10.01
N ARG A 15 0.21 -10.54 -9.82
CA ARG A 15 -1.03 -10.78 -10.57
C ARG A 15 -2.12 -9.79 -10.17
N LEU A 16 -2.21 -9.45 -8.90
CA LEU A 16 -3.18 -8.45 -8.45
C LEU A 16 -2.91 -7.08 -9.05
N MET A 17 -1.65 -6.68 -9.16
CA MET A 17 -1.29 -5.43 -9.82
C MET A 17 -1.74 -5.42 -11.28
N GLU A 18 -1.53 -6.52 -11.99
CA GLU A 18 -2.00 -6.65 -13.38
C GLU A 18 -3.53 -6.56 -13.48
N ILE A 19 -4.23 -7.24 -12.58
CA ILE A 19 -5.70 -7.25 -12.57
C ILE A 19 -6.25 -5.86 -12.31
N ILE A 20 -5.73 -5.18 -11.31
CA ILE A 20 -6.20 -3.83 -10.95
C ILE A 20 -5.95 -2.85 -12.10
N GLN A 21 -4.81 -2.95 -12.76
CA GLN A 21 -4.48 -2.05 -13.87
C GLN A 21 -5.26 -2.35 -15.15
N GLN A 22 -5.54 -3.63 -15.43
CA GLN A 22 -6.07 -4.05 -16.73
C GLN A 22 -7.55 -4.42 -16.70
N GLU A 23 -8.05 -4.95 -15.59
CA GLU A 23 -9.39 -5.52 -15.52
C GLU A 23 -10.35 -4.74 -14.64
N VAL A 24 -9.84 -3.93 -13.73
CA VAL A 24 -10.68 -3.11 -12.86
C VAL A 24 -10.82 -1.73 -13.49
N ASP A 25 -11.96 -1.53 -14.15
CA ASP A 25 -12.25 -0.28 -14.86
C ASP A 25 -13.20 0.57 -14.00
N ASP A 26 -12.64 1.25 -13.01
CA ASP A 26 -13.40 2.20 -12.21
C ASP A 26 -12.66 3.54 -12.22
N PRO A 27 -13.29 4.59 -12.76
CA PRO A 27 -12.64 5.91 -12.86
C PRO A 27 -12.31 6.52 -11.50
N HIS A 28 -12.92 6.03 -10.42
CA HIS A 28 -12.68 6.54 -9.07
C HIS A 28 -11.46 5.91 -8.40
N LEU A 29 -10.88 4.84 -8.98
CA LEU A 29 -9.75 4.16 -8.36
C LEU A 29 -8.49 5.02 -8.33
N GLY A 30 -8.29 5.87 -9.33
CA GLY A 30 -7.08 6.66 -9.42
C GLY A 30 -5.84 5.79 -9.52
N LEU A 31 -4.76 6.20 -8.89
CA LEU A 31 -3.49 5.49 -8.91
C LEU A 31 -3.36 4.63 -7.66
N VAL A 32 -3.65 3.34 -7.82
CA VAL A 32 -3.56 2.35 -6.72
C VAL A 32 -2.32 1.48 -6.94
N SER A 33 -1.55 1.28 -5.88
CA SER A 33 -0.39 0.40 -5.89
C SER A 33 -0.52 -0.65 -4.80
N ILE A 34 -0.26 -1.91 -5.14
CA ILE A 34 -0.20 -2.98 -4.14
C ILE A 34 1.18 -2.95 -3.51
N VAL A 35 1.22 -2.74 -2.19
CA VAL A 35 2.47 -2.62 -1.45
C VAL A 35 3.01 -4.00 -1.08
N ARG A 36 2.14 -4.85 -0.53
CA ARG A 36 2.52 -6.22 -0.16
C ARG A 36 1.27 -7.07 -0.03
N VAL A 37 1.48 -8.38 -0.08
CA VAL A 37 0.45 -9.38 0.18
C VAL A 37 0.94 -10.27 1.31
N ASP A 38 0.06 -10.56 2.25
CA ASP A 38 0.35 -11.39 3.39
C ASP A 38 -0.71 -12.50 3.46
N THR A 39 -0.33 -13.70 3.02
CA THR A 39 -1.23 -14.85 2.95
C THR A 39 -1.04 -15.72 4.18
N THR A 40 -2.15 -16.20 4.74
CA THR A 40 -2.10 -17.13 5.87
C THR A 40 -1.45 -18.45 5.44
N SER A 41 -0.87 -19.16 6.41
CA SER A 41 -0.11 -20.39 6.13
C SER A 41 -0.99 -21.50 5.53
N ASP A 42 -2.29 -21.48 5.80
CA ASP A 42 -3.26 -22.42 5.20
C ASP A 42 -3.77 -21.96 3.83
N LEU A 43 -3.29 -20.83 3.32
CA LEU A 43 -3.65 -20.21 2.04
C LEU A 43 -5.13 -19.82 1.93
N ARG A 44 -5.85 -19.72 3.03
CA ARG A 44 -7.28 -19.41 2.98
C ARG A 44 -7.58 -17.93 2.93
N GLN A 45 -6.68 -17.11 3.44
CA GLN A 45 -6.87 -15.66 3.46
C GLN A 45 -5.60 -14.95 3.04
N ALA A 46 -5.77 -13.88 2.28
CA ALA A 46 -4.67 -13.01 1.87
C ALA A 46 -5.04 -11.57 2.19
N ARG A 47 -4.20 -10.92 2.97
CA ARG A 47 -4.31 -9.48 3.23
C ARG A 47 -3.50 -8.75 2.17
N VAL A 48 -4.17 -7.88 1.44
CA VAL A 48 -3.60 -7.13 0.33
C VAL A 48 -3.47 -5.68 0.76
N PHE A 49 -2.26 -5.26 1.03
CA PHE A 49 -1.99 -3.90 1.46
C PHE A 49 -1.76 -3.02 0.24
N PHE A 50 -2.49 -1.91 0.17
CA PHE A 50 -2.42 -1.01 -0.97
C PHE A 50 -2.19 0.43 -0.53
N SER A 51 -1.61 1.22 -1.43
CA SER A 51 -1.47 2.66 -1.27
C SER A 51 -2.16 3.37 -2.41
N VAL A 52 -2.58 4.60 -2.15
CA VAL A 52 -3.31 5.42 -3.11
C VAL A 52 -2.64 6.79 -3.18
N LEU A 53 -2.47 7.30 -4.38
CA LEU A 53 -1.94 8.63 -4.60
C LEU A 53 -3.05 9.56 -5.06
N GLY A 54 -3.31 10.62 -4.27
CA GLY A 54 -4.21 11.69 -4.67
C GLY A 54 -5.70 11.40 -4.60
N SER A 55 -6.12 10.34 -3.91
CA SER A 55 -7.52 9.95 -3.79
C SER A 55 -7.93 9.69 -2.34
N ASP A 56 -9.23 9.65 -2.10
CA ASP A 56 -9.78 9.29 -0.79
C ASP A 56 -9.56 7.79 -0.54
N VAL A 57 -8.70 7.48 0.43
CA VAL A 57 -8.30 6.11 0.76
C VAL A 57 -9.49 5.26 1.18
N SER A 58 -10.39 5.80 2.00
CA SER A 58 -11.57 5.07 2.46
C SER A 58 -12.48 4.65 1.31
N ARG A 59 -12.64 5.54 0.34
CA ARG A 59 -13.44 5.26 -0.85
C ARG A 59 -12.82 4.17 -1.69
N ILE A 60 -11.51 4.21 -1.87
CA ILE A 60 -10.77 3.19 -2.64
C ILE A 60 -10.83 1.85 -1.92
N GLU A 61 -10.70 1.84 -0.61
CA GLU A 61 -10.85 0.63 0.19
C GLU A 61 -12.23 -0.01 -0.04
N ASP A 62 -13.28 0.78 0.00
CA ASP A 62 -14.64 0.31 -0.24
C ASP A 62 -14.81 -0.25 -1.65
N ILE A 63 -14.26 0.43 -2.66
CA ILE A 63 -14.33 -0.02 -4.05
C ILE A 63 -13.61 -1.35 -4.21
N LEU A 64 -12.39 -1.47 -3.71
CA LEU A 64 -11.59 -2.70 -3.85
C LEU A 64 -12.25 -3.88 -3.13
N ASN A 65 -12.72 -3.67 -1.91
CA ASN A 65 -13.40 -4.74 -1.16
C ASN A 65 -14.75 -5.08 -1.77
N GLY A 66 -15.44 -4.11 -2.36
CA GLY A 66 -16.66 -4.36 -3.11
C GLY A 66 -16.43 -5.21 -4.36
N MET A 67 -15.22 -5.17 -4.93
CA MET A 67 -14.84 -5.94 -6.11
C MET A 67 -14.01 -7.18 -5.80
N LYS A 68 -13.83 -7.52 -4.53
CA LYS A 68 -12.91 -8.59 -4.14
C LYS A 68 -13.26 -9.96 -4.72
N THR A 69 -14.54 -10.26 -4.91
CA THR A 69 -14.97 -11.51 -5.52
C THR A 69 -14.56 -11.59 -6.99
N PHE A 70 -14.78 -10.51 -7.73
CA PHE A 70 -14.34 -10.41 -9.12
C PHE A 70 -12.83 -10.53 -9.23
N ILE A 71 -12.11 -9.79 -8.40
CA ILE A 71 -10.64 -9.79 -8.39
C ILE A 71 -10.11 -11.18 -8.06
N ARG A 72 -10.73 -11.85 -7.08
CA ARG A 72 -10.36 -13.21 -6.68
C ARG A 72 -10.55 -14.19 -7.83
N MET A 73 -11.65 -14.09 -8.55
CA MET A 73 -11.92 -14.96 -9.70
C MET A 73 -10.90 -14.71 -10.82
N SER A 74 -10.57 -13.45 -11.10
CA SER A 74 -9.55 -13.10 -12.08
C SER A 74 -8.18 -13.64 -11.64
N LEU A 75 -7.87 -13.55 -10.36
CA LEU A 75 -6.63 -14.10 -9.81
C LEU A 75 -6.55 -15.61 -10.04
N GLY A 76 -7.64 -16.31 -9.81
CA GLY A 76 -7.71 -17.77 -10.02
C GLY A 76 -7.41 -18.20 -11.45
N LYS A 77 -7.62 -17.34 -12.42
CA LYS A 77 -7.29 -17.60 -13.82
C LYS A 77 -5.81 -17.42 -14.12
N LYS A 78 -5.10 -16.67 -13.28
CA LYS A 78 -3.70 -16.26 -13.52
C LYS A 78 -2.69 -17.02 -12.66
N VAL A 79 -3.13 -17.59 -11.54
CA VAL A 79 -2.25 -18.32 -10.62
C VAL A 79 -2.73 -19.76 -10.46
N ARG A 80 -1.75 -20.66 -10.26
CA ARG A 80 -2.03 -22.04 -9.93
C ARG A 80 -1.79 -22.23 -8.44
N LEU A 81 -2.85 -22.07 -7.68
CA LEU A 81 -2.82 -22.31 -6.24
C LEU A 81 -3.78 -23.43 -5.91
N LYS A 82 -3.36 -24.28 -4.97
CA LYS A 82 -4.17 -25.39 -4.48
C LYS A 82 -5.47 -24.89 -3.85
N ILE A 83 -5.37 -23.79 -3.15
CA ILE A 83 -6.48 -23.07 -2.54
C ILE A 83 -6.38 -21.62 -2.98
N LEU A 84 -7.49 -21.08 -3.47
CA LEU A 84 -7.55 -19.66 -3.85
C LEU A 84 -7.97 -18.86 -2.61
N PRO A 85 -7.12 -17.98 -2.08
CA PRO A 85 -7.43 -17.30 -0.83
C PRO A 85 -8.54 -16.27 -0.99
N GLN A 86 -9.27 -16.04 0.09
CA GLN A 86 -10.13 -14.87 0.20
C GLN A 86 -9.28 -13.63 0.33
N LEU A 87 -9.67 -12.57 -0.36
CA LEU A 87 -8.91 -11.33 -0.38
C LEU A 87 -9.50 -10.32 0.59
N GLU A 88 -8.66 -9.58 1.27
CA GLU A 88 -9.03 -8.43 2.07
C GLU A 88 -8.09 -7.30 1.71
N PHE A 89 -8.63 -6.18 1.23
CA PHE A 89 -7.85 -5.00 0.87
C PHE A 89 -7.76 -4.06 2.05
N ILE A 90 -6.53 -3.75 2.44
CA ILE A 90 -6.24 -2.94 3.61
C ILE A 90 -5.33 -1.78 3.19
N PRO A 91 -5.69 -0.52 3.55
CA PRO A 91 -4.80 0.59 3.27
C PRO A 91 -3.48 0.43 4.03
N ASP A 92 -2.38 0.65 3.33
CA ASP A 92 -1.06 0.61 3.94
C ASP A 92 -0.65 2.03 4.35
N ASP A 93 -0.60 2.28 5.63
CA ASP A 93 -0.25 3.57 6.20
C ASP A 93 1.27 3.79 6.29
N SER A 94 2.08 2.78 5.94
CA SER A 94 3.53 2.87 6.11
C SER A 94 4.13 4.03 5.32
N ILE A 95 3.68 4.26 4.09
CA ILE A 95 4.15 5.38 3.26
C ILE A 95 3.70 6.71 3.87
N LYS A 96 2.44 6.81 4.27
CA LYS A 96 1.90 7.99 4.93
C LYS A 96 2.64 8.28 6.23
N TYR A 97 2.84 7.25 7.03
CA TYR A 97 3.59 7.35 8.28
C TYR A 97 5.02 7.81 8.05
N SER A 98 5.69 7.25 7.06
CA SER A 98 7.05 7.66 6.69
C SER A 98 7.11 9.12 6.25
N VAL A 99 6.15 9.57 5.48
CA VAL A 99 6.06 10.97 5.03
C VAL A 99 5.82 11.89 6.23
N GLU A 100 4.93 11.51 7.14
CA GLU A 100 4.64 12.29 8.35
C GLU A 100 5.87 12.41 9.24
N ILE A 101 6.60 11.31 9.43
CA ILE A 101 7.85 11.30 10.20
C ILE A 101 8.90 12.19 9.51
N TYR A 102 9.03 12.07 8.21
CA TYR A 102 9.97 12.89 7.45
C TYR A 102 9.66 14.38 7.58
N LYS A 103 8.39 14.75 7.47
CA LYS A 103 7.95 16.13 7.68
C LYS A 103 8.28 16.62 9.08
N LYS A 104 8.06 15.78 10.08
CA LYS A 104 8.35 16.10 11.46
C LYS A 104 9.83 16.32 11.70
N ILE A 105 10.68 15.49 11.09
CA ILE A 105 12.12 15.65 11.12
C ILE A 105 12.54 16.96 10.46
N GLU A 106 11.95 17.29 9.33
CA GLU A 106 12.23 18.56 8.63
C GLU A 106 11.79 19.78 9.45
N GLU A 107 10.65 19.70 10.13
CA GLU A 107 10.19 20.75 11.03
C GLU A 107 11.17 20.97 12.17
N VAL A 108 11.64 19.91 12.80
CA VAL A 108 12.64 19.99 13.88
C VAL A 108 13.95 20.58 13.36
N ARG A 109 14.40 20.15 12.19
CA ARG A 109 15.61 20.70 11.56
C ARG A 109 15.45 22.18 11.21
N SER A 110 14.29 22.57 10.74
CA SER A 110 13.99 23.96 10.43
C SER A 110 13.99 24.81 11.69
N GLU A 111 13.42 24.32 12.78
CA GLU A 111 13.43 25.01 14.07
C GLU A 111 14.85 25.15 14.61
N GLU A 112 15.64 24.09 14.56
CA GLU A 112 17.05 24.13 14.96
C GLU A 112 17.85 25.10 14.11
N ARG A 113 17.59 25.12 12.80
CA ARG A 113 18.24 26.03 11.88
C ARG A 113 17.88 27.49 12.18
N ASN A 114 16.60 27.72 12.45
CA ASN A 114 16.11 29.05 12.82
C ASN A 114 16.72 29.53 14.13
N GLU A 115 16.84 28.64 15.12
CA GLU A 115 17.51 28.98 16.38
C GLU A 115 18.98 29.32 16.17
N ARG A 116 19.68 28.52 15.36
CA ARG A 116 21.07 28.80 15.00
C ARG A 116 21.22 30.13 14.26
N ASP A 117 20.34 30.35 13.30
CA ASP A 117 20.32 31.59 12.53
C ASP A 117 20.00 32.78 13.43
N ASN A 118 19.07 32.63 14.36
CA ASN A 118 18.75 33.67 15.33
C ASN A 118 19.93 33.97 16.26
N LYS A 119 20.60 32.92 16.75
CA LYS A 119 21.81 33.10 17.57
C LYS A 119 22.94 33.71 16.76
N SER A 120 23.12 33.24 15.53
CA SER A 120 24.11 33.75 14.60
C SER A 120 23.79 35.17 14.20
N ASN A 121 22.52 35.46 13.96
CA ASN A 121 22.04 36.79 13.57
C ASN A 121 22.06 37.79 14.73
N ARG A 122 21.86 37.35 15.96
CA ARG A 122 22.01 38.20 17.15
C ARG A 122 23.46 38.63 17.34
N SER A 123 24.39 37.81 16.88
CA SER A 123 25.80 38.17 16.89
C SER A 123 26.26 38.80 15.59
N LYS A 124 25.54 38.62 14.51
CA LYS A 124 25.84 39.16 13.18
C LYS A 124 24.94 40.28 12.74
N GLN A 125 23.75 40.32 13.28
CA GLN A 125 22.77 41.37 12.98
C GLN A 125 22.97 42.54 13.88
#